data_e7a6c1441da97da5399e9ab038083f0b
#
_entry.id   e7a6c1441da97da5399e9ab038083f0b
#
_cell.length_a   1.000
_cell.length_b   1.000
_cell.length_c   1.000
_cell.angle_alpha   90.00
_cell.angle_beta   90.00
_cell.angle_gamma   90.00
#
_symmetry.space_group_name_H-M   'P 1'
#
loop_
_entity.id
_entity.type
_entity.pdbx_description
1 polymer ?
#
loop_
_entity_poly.entity_id
_entity_poly.type
_entity_poly.pdbx_seq_one_letter_code
_entity_poly.pdbx_strand_id
1 'polypeptide(L)'
;MVDDGLELKIQRRGSAPGGGGQVLFRCPIRRSLRAQQFLDQGKIKRIRGIAWATRVSPAVANRMIEAAKGVLLKFIPDIYIYADHFTGAKSGKSPGFGLTLTAETTTGVFLNAEVSSKPVGLEANREPTVPEDLGIAGAHALLEEIYRYVFFCTVESASVIPFIISFILQCKFCVHTLQLNL
;
A
#
# COMPACT_ATOMS: atom_id res chain seq x y z
N MET A 1 -0.98 19.48 -1.05
CA MET A 1 -1.77 20.12 0.00
C MET A 1 -3.15 19.50 -0.06
N VAL A 2 -3.35 18.40 0.65
CA VAL A 2 -4.68 17.79 0.81
C VAL A 2 -5.36 18.61 1.88
N ASP A 3 -6.20 19.49 1.42
CA ASP A 3 -6.86 20.43 2.28
C ASP A 3 -8.16 19.87 2.81
N ASP A 4 -8.27 19.97 4.10
CA ASP A 4 -9.49 20.21 4.82
C ASP A 4 -10.56 19.14 4.76
N GLY A 5 -10.41 18.17 5.63
CA GLY A 5 -11.50 17.33 6.02
C GLY A 5 -11.58 15.95 5.37
N LEU A 6 -10.66 15.59 4.48
CA LEU A 6 -10.51 14.20 4.07
C LEU A 6 -9.81 13.44 5.20
N GLU A 7 -10.54 12.53 5.84
CA GLU A 7 -10.01 11.72 6.93
C GLU A 7 -10.20 10.24 6.60
N LEU A 8 -9.10 9.48 6.62
CA LEU A 8 -9.11 8.04 6.55
C LEU A 8 -8.39 7.49 7.79
N LYS A 9 -9.11 6.76 8.63
CA LYS A 9 -8.58 6.24 9.87
C LYS A 9 -8.92 4.78 10.05
N ILE A 10 -7.91 3.95 10.17
CA ILE A 10 -8.09 2.54 10.49
C ILE A 10 -8.32 2.43 11.99
N GLN A 11 -9.53 2.07 12.40
CA GLN A 11 -9.89 1.86 13.80
C GLN A 11 -9.57 0.43 14.25
N ARG A 12 -9.78 -0.54 13.37
CA ARG A 12 -9.48 -1.94 13.57
C ARG A 12 -8.97 -2.54 12.27
N ARG A 13 -7.86 -3.23 12.32
CA ARG A 13 -7.31 -3.89 11.14
C ARG A 13 -7.79 -5.34 11.07
N GLY A 14 -8.50 -5.67 10.00
CA GLY A 14 -8.93 -7.03 9.68
C GLY A 14 -8.00 -7.70 8.69
N SER A 15 -8.06 -9.03 8.65
CA SER A 15 -7.41 -9.87 7.65
C SER A 15 -8.36 -10.97 7.22
N ALA A 16 -8.21 -11.45 5.99
CA ALA A 16 -8.97 -12.59 5.50
C ALA A 16 -8.57 -13.89 6.26
N PRO A 17 -9.48 -14.88 6.39
CA PRO A 17 -10.85 -14.95 5.87
C PRO A 17 -11.89 -14.31 6.78
N GLY A 18 -11.65 -14.17 8.08
CA GLY A 18 -12.66 -13.75 9.05
C GLY A 18 -12.90 -12.24 9.12
N GLY A 19 -12.07 -11.42 8.49
CA GLY A 19 -12.22 -9.98 8.43
C GLY A 19 -12.32 -9.28 9.78
N GLY A 20 -13.37 -8.48 10.00
CA GLY A 20 -13.62 -7.74 11.23
C GLY A 20 -12.82 -6.45 11.34
N GLY A 21 -12.37 -5.91 10.20
CA GLY A 21 -11.78 -4.58 10.12
C GLY A 21 -12.81 -3.47 10.26
N GLN A 22 -12.35 -2.29 10.68
CA GLN A 22 -13.17 -1.09 10.78
C GLN A 22 -12.37 0.13 10.36
N VAL A 23 -12.96 0.90 9.44
CA VAL A 23 -12.35 2.11 8.89
C VAL A 23 -13.32 3.26 9.03
N LEU A 24 -12.82 4.40 9.49
CA LEU A 24 -13.54 5.67 9.43
C LEU A 24 -13.07 6.42 8.17
N PHE A 25 -14.00 6.69 7.28
CA PHE A 25 -13.75 7.53 6.11
C PHE A 25 -14.68 8.74 6.16
N ARG A 26 -14.09 9.92 6.14
CA ARG A 26 -14.80 11.19 6.07
C ARG A 26 -14.34 11.96 4.84
N CYS A 27 -15.25 12.28 3.97
CA CYS A 27 -15.00 13.08 2.77
C CYS A 27 -15.99 14.24 2.72
N PRO A 28 -15.55 15.50 2.85
CA PRO A 28 -16.42 16.64 2.73
C PRO A 28 -16.83 16.87 1.26
N ILE A 29 -18.03 17.40 1.07
CA ILE A 29 -18.52 17.76 -0.26
C ILE A 29 -17.72 18.96 -0.77
N ARG A 30 -17.10 18.82 -1.95
CA ARG A 30 -16.37 19.89 -2.64
C ARG A 30 -17.13 20.35 -3.88
N ARG A 31 -17.28 21.66 -4.05
CA ARG A 31 -17.94 22.27 -5.21
C ARG A 31 -17.05 22.29 -6.44
N SER A 32 -15.73 22.33 -6.24
CA SER A 32 -14.75 22.36 -7.33
C SER A 32 -13.50 21.56 -6.93
N LEU A 33 -12.91 20.90 -7.90
CA LEU A 33 -11.63 20.20 -7.78
C LEU A 33 -10.61 20.94 -8.65
N ARG A 34 -9.37 21.06 -8.17
CA ARG A 34 -8.27 21.59 -8.98
C ARG A 34 -7.78 20.50 -9.92
N ALA A 35 -7.65 20.82 -11.20
CA ALA A 35 -6.96 19.94 -12.14
C ALA A 35 -5.50 19.77 -11.72
N GLN A 36 -5.01 18.55 -11.76
CA GLN A 36 -3.60 18.23 -11.51
C GLN A 36 -2.93 17.95 -12.85
N GLN A 37 -1.77 18.57 -13.06
CA GLN A 37 -0.94 18.32 -14.22
C GLN A 37 0.35 17.65 -13.76
N PHE A 38 0.63 16.46 -14.30
CA PHE A 38 1.85 15.70 -14.05
C PHE A 38 2.72 15.70 -15.31
N LEU A 39 3.32 16.85 -15.60
CA LEU A 39 4.18 17.05 -16.79
C LEU A 39 5.64 16.66 -16.51
N ASP A 40 6.07 16.73 -15.26
CA ASP A 40 7.42 16.41 -14.85
C ASP A 40 7.42 15.16 -13.95
N GLN A 41 8.17 14.16 -14.34
CA GLN A 41 8.28 12.91 -13.61
C GLN A 41 8.94 13.08 -12.24
N GLY A 42 9.92 13.97 -12.16
CA GLY A 42 10.81 14.02 -11.03
C GLY A 42 11.65 12.75 -10.82
N LYS A 43 12.45 12.74 -9.77
CA LYS A 43 13.22 11.57 -9.33
C LYS A 43 12.63 11.04 -8.03
N ILE A 44 12.82 9.77 -7.74
CA ILE A 44 12.42 9.21 -6.44
C ILE A 44 13.28 9.85 -5.36
N LYS A 45 12.64 10.50 -4.40
CA LYS A 45 13.28 11.22 -3.30
C LYS A 45 13.46 10.32 -2.10
N ARG A 46 12.41 9.57 -1.73
CA ARG A 46 12.42 8.71 -0.54
C ARG A 46 11.36 7.62 -0.64
N ILE A 47 11.54 6.54 0.12
CA ILE A 47 10.55 5.48 0.29
C ILE A 47 10.12 5.42 1.74
N ARG A 48 8.82 5.34 1.96
CA ARG A 48 8.19 5.17 3.27
C ARG A 48 7.26 3.96 3.22
N GLY A 49 7.09 3.28 4.33
CA GLY A 49 6.20 2.12 4.35
C GLY A 49 5.72 1.76 5.75
N ILE A 50 4.74 0.86 5.76
CA ILE A 50 4.18 0.27 6.96
C ILE A 50 4.11 -1.23 6.76
N ALA A 51 4.80 -1.98 7.62
CA ALA A 51 4.65 -3.42 7.74
C ALA A 51 3.69 -3.69 8.90
N TRP A 52 2.50 -4.17 8.58
CA TRP A 52 1.50 -4.44 9.59
C TRP A 52 1.38 -5.93 9.90
N ALA A 53 1.10 -6.24 11.15
CA ALA A 53 0.87 -7.59 11.64
C ALA A 53 -0.33 -7.63 12.58
N THR A 54 -1.26 -8.53 12.34
CA THR A 54 -2.50 -8.70 13.11
C THR A 54 -2.57 -10.13 13.65
N ARG A 55 -2.66 -10.30 14.97
CA ARG A 55 -2.73 -11.60 15.64
C ARG A 55 -1.59 -12.56 15.32
N VAL A 56 -0.46 -12.04 14.87
CA VAL A 56 0.79 -12.78 14.65
C VAL A 56 1.91 -12.09 15.41
N SER A 57 3.06 -12.77 15.56
CA SER A 57 4.21 -12.21 16.28
C SER A 57 4.71 -10.91 15.61
N PRO A 58 5.09 -9.87 16.37
CA PRO A 58 5.74 -8.66 15.82
C PRO A 58 7.01 -8.97 15.02
N ALA A 59 7.69 -10.07 15.30
CA ALA A 59 8.87 -10.51 14.57
C ALA A 59 8.60 -10.72 13.07
N VAL A 60 7.35 -11.08 12.69
CA VAL A 60 6.93 -11.24 11.30
C VAL A 60 7.05 -9.92 10.54
N ALA A 61 6.61 -8.81 11.14
CA ALA A 61 6.74 -7.48 10.52
C ALA A 61 8.20 -7.08 10.33
N ASN A 62 9.06 -7.34 11.32
CA ASN A 62 10.48 -7.03 11.23
C ASN A 62 11.19 -7.83 10.12
N ARG A 63 10.89 -9.13 9.98
CA ARG A 63 11.42 -9.98 8.91
C ARG A 63 11.03 -9.46 7.52
N MET A 64 9.78 -9.04 7.33
CA MET A 64 9.34 -8.39 6.09
C MET A 64 10.09 -7.09 5.81
N ILE A 65 10.29 -6.25 6.85
CA ILE A 65 11.01 -4.98 6.73
C ILE A 65 12.46 -5.21 6.28
N GLU A 66 13.15 -6.14 6.91
CA GLU A 66 14.54 -6.47 6.58
C GLU A 66 14.69 -6.99 5.15
N ALA A 67 13.80 -7.89 4.74
CA ALA A 67 13.78 -8.43 3.38
C ALA A 67 13.50 -7.34 2.33
N ALA A 68 12.51 -6.49 2.57
CA ALA A 68 12.19 -5.37 1.67
C ALA A 68 13.34 -4.36 1.59
N LYS A 69 13.95 -3.99 2.73
CA LYS A 69 15.11 -3.11 2.77
C LYS A 69 16.30 -3.68 2.00
N GLY A 70 16.55 -4.99 2.10
CA GLY A 70 17.61 -5.66 1.37
C GLY A 70 17.55 -5.49 -0.14
N VAL A 71 16.33 -5.36 -0.70
CA VAL A 71 16.10 -5.07 -2.11
C VAL A 71 16.20 -3.58 -2.38
N LEU A 72 15.45 -2.77 -1.64
CA LEU A 72 15.26 -1.34 -1.91
C LEU A 72 16.51 -0.48 -1.65
N LEU A 73 17.38 -0.86 -0.69
CA LEU A 73 18.62 -0.15 -0.40
C LEU A 73 19.62 -0.16 -1.57
N LYS A 74 19.49 -1.11 -2.50
CA LYS A 74 20.26 -1.12 -3.75
C LYS A 74 19.82 -0.02 -4.71
N PHE A 75 18.60 0.50 -4.53
CA PHE A 75 18.00 1.50 -5.38
C PHE A 75 18.10 2.92 -4.78
N ILE A 76 17.75 3.09 -3.50
CA ILE A 76 17.76 4.39 -2.80
C ILE A 76 18.13 4.20 -1.32
N PRO A 77 18.92 5.11 -0.72
CA PRO A 77 19.32 4.99 0.69
C PRO A 77 18.25 5.47 1.67
N ASP A 78 17.39 6.42 1.28
CA ASP A 78 16.38 7.00 2.19
C ASP A 78 15.11 6.15 2.25
N ILE A 79 15.17 5.07 3.02
CA ILE A 79 14.07 4.14 3.22
C ILE A 79 13.72 4.07 4.70
N TYR A 80 12.44 4.29 5.01
CA TYR A 80 11.92 4.11 6.35
C TYR A 80 10.61 3.34 6.35
N ILE A 81 10.59 2.16 6.99
CA ILE A 81 9.43 1.27 7.08
C ILE A 81 9.11 1.07 8.56
N TYR A 82 7.90 1.42 8.96
CA TYR A 82 7.38 1.24 10.31
C TYR A 82 6.82 -0.16 10.48
N ALA A 83 7.05 -0.75 11.65
CA ALA A 83 6.32 -1.94 12.09
C ALA A 83 5.07 -1.50 12.86
N ASP A 84 3.90 -1.98 12.44
CA ASP A 84 2.63 -1.72 13.10
C ASP A 84 1.98 -3.04 13.52
N HIS A 85 1.76 -3.22 14.82
CA HIS A 85 1.28 -4.46 15.39
C HIS A 85 -0.07 -4.27 16.08
N PHE A 86 -1.07 -5.00 15.59
CA PHE A 86 -2.44 -4.93 16.09
C PHE A 86 -2.80 -6.16 16.90
N THR A 87 -3.20 -5.92 18.17
CA THR A 87 -3.66 -6.96 19.10
C THR A 87 -4.97 -6.56 19.78
N GLY A 88 -5.64 -7.53 20.38
CA GLY A 88 -6.85 -7.30 21.17
C GLY A 88 -7.97 -6.63 20.40
N ALA A 89 -8.52 -5.56 20.96
CA ALA A 89 -9.68 -4.85 20.41
C ALA A 89 -9.41 -4.15 19.07
N LYS A 90 -8.14 -3.82 18.76
CA LYS A 90 -7.72 -3.18 17.51
C LYS A 90 -7.47 -4.18 16.38
N SER A 91 -7.48 -5.48 16.66
CA SER A 91 -7.32 -6.54 15.67
C SER A 91 -8.65 -7.12 15.23
N GLY A 92 -8.72 -7.54 13.97
CA GLY A 92 -9.85 -8.30 13.42
C GLY A 92 -9.93 -9.73 13.95
N LYS A 93 -10.69 -10.58 13.25
CA LYS A 93 -10.94 -11.97 13.67
C LYS A 93 -9.82 -12.93 13.29
N SER A 94 -9.19 -12.71 12.14
CA SER A 94 -8.18 -13.60 11.56
C SER A 94 -6.75 -13.06 11.69
N PRO A 95 -5.75 -13.96 11.82
CA PRO A 95 -4.36 -13.57 11.74
C PRO A 95 -4.00 -13.16 10.30
N GLY A 96 -3.06 -12.23 10.18
CA GLY A 96 -2.55 -11.79 8.88
C GLY A 96 -1.47 -10.75 9.03
N PHE A 97 -0.74 -10.53 7.95
CA PHE A 97 0.33 -9.55 7.87
C PHE A 97 0.47 -9.04 6.44
N GLY A 98 1.08 -7.88 6.30
CA GLY A 98 1.28 -7.29 4.99
C GLY A 98 2.19 -6.08 5.04
N LEU A 99 2.54 -5.58 3.86
CA LEU A 99 3.47 -4.50 3.66
C LEU A 99 2.86 -3.51 2.67
N THR A 100 2.82 -2.24 3.06
CA THR A 100 2.46 -1.12 2.20
C THR A 100 3.69 -0.25 2.04
N LEU A 101 4.09 0.02 0.80
CA LEU A 101 5.24 0.85 0.47
C LEU A 101 4.79 2.03 -0.38
N THR A 102 5.37 3.19 -0.12
CA THR A 102 5.07 4.43 -0.86
C THR A 102 6.39 5.12 -1.22
N ALA A 103 6.58 5.38 -2.50
CA ALA A 103 7.68 6.17 -3.01
C ALA A 103 7.19 7.61 -3.26
N GLU A 104 7.93 8.59 -2.76
CA GLU A 104 7.70 10.01 -2.99
C GLU A 104 8.72 10.54 -3.99
N THR A 105 8.27 11.27 -5.00
CA THR A 105 9.14 11.91 -5.98
C THR A 105 9.52 13.32 -5.55
N THR A 106 10.51 13.91 -6.23
CA THR A 106 10.93 15.31 -6.02
C THR A 106 9.85 16.30 -6.42
N THR A 107 8.95 15.91 -7.31
CA THR A 107 7.80 16.72 -7.78
C THR A 107 6.55 16.56 -6.90
N GLY A 108 6.62 15.74 -5.83
CA GLY A 108 5.50 15.53 -4.90
C GLY A 108 4.48 14.48 -5.37
N VAL A 109 4.82 13.64 -6.32
CA VAL A 109 4.00 12.49 -6.72
C VAL A 109 4.28 11.32 -5.79
N PHE A 110 3.23 10.55 -5.47
CA PHE A 110 3.29 9.36 -4.64
C PHE A 110 2.94 8.12 -5.45
N LEU A 111 3.85 7.15 -5.47
CA LEU A 111 3.65 5.82 -6.04
C LEU A 111 3.50 4.83 -4.90
N ASN A 112 2.58 3.88 -5.03
CA ASN A 112 2.22 2.98 -3.95
C ASN A 112 2.19 1.53 -4.42
N ALA A 113 2.66 0.62 -3.56
CA ALA A 113 2.51 -0.81 -3.73
C ALA A 113 2.10 -1.46 -2.41
N GLU A 114 1.20 -2.43 -2.48
CA GLU A 114 0.70 -3.14 -1.33
C GLU A 114 0.71 -4.65 -1.58
N VAL A 115 1.15 -5.40 -0.57
CA VAL A 115 1.12 -6.86 -0.56
C VAL A 115 0.61 -7.35 0.79
N SER A 116 -0.14 -8.44 0.80
CA SER A 116 -0.68 -9.04 2.02
C SER A 116 -0.56 -10.57 1.99
N SER A 117 -0.51 -11.16 3.19
CA SER A 117 -0.50 -12.60 3.35
C SER A 117 -1.77 -13.24 2.80
N LYS A 118 -1.63 -14.39 2.18
CA LYS A 118 -2.79 -15.20 1.74
C LYS A 118 -3.55 -15.72 2.96
N PRO A 119 -4.89 -15.83 2.87
CA PRO A 119 -5.68 -16.37 3.96
C PRO A 119 -5.32 -17.83 4.23
N VAL A 120 -5.11 -18.15 5.50
CA VAL A 120 -4.84 -19.52 5.93
C VAL A 120 -6.17 -20.28 6.01
N GLY A 121 -6.24 -21.46 5.40
CA GLY A 121 -7.38 -22.39 5.58
C GLY A 121 -8.45 -22.38 4.50
N LEU A 122 -8.36 -21.57 3.43
CA LEU A 122 -9.31 -21.61 2.31
C LEU A 122 -8.99 -22.69 1.24
N GLU A 123 -7.73 -23.11 1.18
CA GLU A 123 -7.30 -24.19 0.28
C GLU A 123 -6.34 -25.12 1.01
N ALA A 124 -6.68 -26.39 1.11
CA ALA A 124 -5.96 -27.40 1.90
C ALA A 124 -4.49 -27.67 1.48
N ASN A 125 -4.07 -27.17 0.30
CA ASN A 125 -2.76 -27.43 -0.30
C ASN A 125 -1.88 -26.19 -0.51
N ARG A 126 -2.19 -25.03 0.08
CA ARG A 126 -1.32 -23.86 -0.06
C ARG A 126 -0.34 -23.74 1.09
N GLU A 127 0.92 -23.64 0.73
CA GLU A 127 1.99 -23.32 1.66
C GLU A 127 1.74 -21.97 2.36
N PRO A 128 2.06 -21.86 3.65
CA PRO A 128 1.93 -20.59 4.38
C PRO A 128 2.83 -19.52 3.76
N THR A 129 2.32 -18.29 3.66
CA THR A 129 3.11 -17.17 3.12
C THR A 129 4.31 -16.91 4.03
N VAL A 130 5.51 -16.92 3.45
CA VAL A 130 6.75 -16.58 4.15
C VAL A 130 6.87 -15.06 4.23
N PRO A 131 7.14 -14.47 5.41
CA PRO A 131 7.25 -13.02 5.56
C PRO A 131 8.33 -12.38 4.69
N GLU A 132 9.47 -13.02 4.55
CA GLU A 132 10.58 -12.54 3.74
C GLU A 132 10.21 -12.46 2.26
N ASP A 133 9.58 -13.50 1.73
CA ASP A 133 9.14 -13.54 0.33
C ASP A 133 8.11 -12.45 0.06
N LEU A 134 7.22 -12.20 1.04
CA LEU A 134 6.25 -11.13 0.94
C LEU A 134 6.94 -9.74 0.95
N GLY A 135 7.97 -9.57 1.78
CA GLY A 135 8.78 -8.36 1.81
C GLY A 135 9.48 -8.08 0.47
N ILE A 136 10.09 -9.11 -0.12
CA ILE A 136 10.74 -9.04 -1.44
C ILE A 136 9.71 -8.74 -2.53
N ALA A 137 8.57 -9.44 -2.53
CA ALA A 137 7.50 -9.24 -3.49
C ALA A 137 6.94 -7.80 -3.43
N GLY A 138 6.75 -7.24 -2.24
CA GLY A 138 6.32 -5.86 -2.06
C GLY A 138 7.34 -4.84 -2.59
N ALA A 139 8.63 -5.09 -2.35
CA ALA A 139 9.69 -4.24 -2.87
C ALA A 139 9.75 -4.28 -4.41
N HIS A 140 9.63 -5.46 -5.02
CA HIS A 140 9.59 -5.61 -6.48
C HIS A 140 8.33 -4.95 -7.07
N ALA A 141 7.18 -5.11 -6.45
CA ALA A 141 5.94 -4.45 -6.90
C ALA A 141 6.10 -2.93 -6.91
N LEU A 142 6.72 -2.33 -5.87
CA LEU A 142 6.99 -0.89 -5.86
C LEU A 142 7.96 -0.47 -6.97
N LEU A 143 9.05 -1.23 -7.18
CA LEU A 143 10.02 -0.94 -8.24
C LEU A 143 9.38 -1.06 -9.63
N GLU A 144 8.46 -1.99 -9.83
CA GLU A 144 7.69 -2.14 -11.07
C GLU A 144 6.77 -0.93 -11.30
N GLU A 145 6.07 -0.45 -10.26
CA GLU A 145 5.26 0.77 -10.36
C GLU A 145 6.12 2.01 -10.68
N ILE A 146 7.30 2.14 -10.07
CA ILE A 146 8.25 3.21 -10.39
C ILE A 146 8.69 3.12 -11.85
N TYR A 147 9.00 1.92 -12.34
CA TYR A 147 9.41 1.70 -13.72
C TYR A 147 8.29 2.06 -14.71
N ARG A 148 7.07 1.62 -14.45
CA ARG A 148 5.89 1.96 -15.25
C ARG A 148 5.64 3.46 -15.27
N TYR A 149 5.74 4.13 -14.13
CA TYR A 149 5.57 5.57 -14.03
C TYR A 149 6.57 6.33 -14.90
N VAL A 150 7.84 5.96 -14.85
CA VAL A 150 8.89 6.55 -15.71
C VAL A 150 8.59 6.32 -17.18
N PHE A 151 8.15 5.12 -17.56
CA PHE A 151 7.82 4.78 -18.94
C PHE A 151 6.61 5.56 -19.47
N PHE A 152 5.53 5.67 -18.69
CA PHE A 152 4.33 6.39 -19.10
C PHE A 152 4.58 7.88 -19.36
N CYS A 153 5.34 8.52 -18.50
CA CYS A 153 5.65 9.94 -18.69
C CYS A 153 6.57 10.20 -19.90
N THR A 154 7.35 9.23 -20.34
CA THR A 154 8.20 9.39 -21.54
C THR A 154 7.45 9.15 -22.85
N VAL A 155 6.33 8.40 -22.82
CA VAL A 155 5.63 7.99 -24.04
C VAL A 155 4.38 8.82 -24.33
N GLU A 156 3.76 9.49 -23.35
CA GLU A 156 2.46 10.15 -23.56
C GLU A 156 2.38 11.58 -23.02
N SER A 157 2.64 12.52 -23.89
CA SER A 157 2.02 13.86 -23.83
C SER A 157 0.55 13.89 -24.31
N ALA A 158 -0.10 12.75 -24.55
CA ALA A 158 -1.34 12.72 -25.36
C ALA A 158 -2.60 12.12 -24.73
N SER A 159 -2.63 11.52 -23.52
CA SER A 159 -3.92 11.12 -22.95
C SER A 159 -3.94 11.03 -21.42
N VAL A 160 -4.61 11.98 -20.82
CA VAL A 160 -4.85 12.07 -19.36
C VAL A 160 -5.94 11.09 -18.88
N ILE A 161 -6.66 10.49 -19.80
CA ILE A 161 -7.84 9.64 -19.51
C ILE A 161 -7.52 8.32 -18.79
N PRO A 162 -6.44 7.56 -19.10
CA PRO A 162 -6.13 6.32 -18.40
C PRO A 162 -5.73 6.52 -16.93
N PHE A 163 -5.16 7.68 -16.60
CA PHE A 163 -4.65 7.95 -15.24
C PHE A 163 -5.76 8.18 -14.22
N ILE A 164 -6.84 8.86 -14.64
CA ILE A 164 -8.03 9.06 -13.79
C ILE A 164 -8.72 7.71 -13.56
N ILE A 165 -8.78 6.85 -14.57
CA ILE A 165 -9.35 5.52 -14.47
C ILE A 165 -8.49 4.62 -13.57
N SER A 166 -7.16 4.68 -13.65
CA SER A 166 -6.25 3.93 -12.78
C SER A 166 -6.35 4.40 -11.33
N PHE A 167 -6.42 5.69 -11.08
CA PHE A 167 -6.58 6.25 -9.74
C PHE A 167 -7.95 5.90 -9.14
N ILE A 168 -9.02 5.93 -9.93
CA ILE A 168 -10.37 5.52 -9.52
C ILE A 168 -10.43 4.00 -9.32
N LEU A 169 -9.74 3.20 -10.15
CA LEU A 169 -9.62 1.76 -9.97
C LEU A 169 -8.79 1.40 -8.75
N GLN A 170 -7.72 2.12 -8.46
CA GLN A 170 -6.89 1.90 -7.28
C GLN A 170 -7.61 2.31 -5.99
N CYS A 171 -8.39 3.41 -6.01
CA CYS A 171 -9.35 3.72 -4.94
C CYS A 171 -10.48 2.69 -4.86
N LYS A 172 -11.02 2.21 -6.00
CA LYS A 172 -12.01 1.12 -6.01
C LYS A 172 -11.42 -0.19 -5.52
N PHE A 173 -10.17 -0.51 -5.84
CA PHE A 173 -9.51 -1.72 -5.35
C PHE A 173 -9.29 -1.67 -3.84
N CYS A 174 -8.88 -0.52 -3.30
CA CYS A 174 -8.80 -0.31 -1.85
C CYS A 174 -10.19 -0.43 -1.18
N VAL A 175 -11.25 0.11 -1.81
CA VAL A 175 -12.64 0.00 -1.34
C VAL A 175 -13.18 -1.42 -1.57
N HIS A 176 -12.84 -2.09 -2.67
CA HIS A 176 -13.31 -3.45 -2.94
C HIS A 176 -12.66 -4.48 -2.01
N THR A 177 -11.39 -4.30 -1.64
CA THR A 177 -10.74 -5.11 -0.60
C THR A 177 -11.36 -4.85 0.78
N LEU A 178 -11.90 -3.66 1.01
CA LEU A 178 -12.67 -3.31 2.20
C LEU A 178 -14.10 -3.89 2.19
N GLN A 179 -14.74 -4.03 1.01
CA GLN A 179 -16.12 -4.55 0.89
C GLN A 179 -16.21 -6.08 0.86
N LEU A 180 -15.16 -6.78 0.42
CA LEU A 180 -15.15 -8.26 0.44
C LEU A 180 -14.86 -8.85 1.83
N ASN A 181 -14.65 -8.01 2.85
CA ASN A 181 -14.38 -8.42 4.23
C ASN A 181 -15.41 -7.88 5.26
N LEU A 182 -16.61 -7.57 4.82
CA LEU A 182 -17.77 -7.31 5.71
C LEU A 182 -18.56 -8.61 6.01
#